data_13b817f10b4c93f1174e29147e889196
#
_entry.id   13b817f10b4c93f1174e29147e889196
#
_cell.length_a   1.000
_cell.length_b   1.000
_cell.length_c   1.000
_cell.angle_alpha   90.00
_cell.angle_beta   90.00
_cell.angle_gamma   90.00
#
_symmetry.space_group_name_H-M   'P 1'
#
loop_
_entity.id
_entity.type
_entity.pdbx_description
1 polymer ?
#
loop_
_entity_poly.entity_id
_entity_poly.type
_entity_poly.pdbx_seq_one_letter_code
_entity_poly.pdbx_strand_id
1 'polypeptide(L)'
;MKYLFFAALLLSTISAVAQKRPEVLATSTAMTFTSDSLTGEGRQLYDQQTEIIAQVRTRALTEMLAGIVLELEAKAMNSTPEKLIAAAKAKIPEPTAELIREVYDKNRSAVGDKSVDEVRPQIVQFLRSDAEQKAVQNYVQALQLRYKLSLGKDINAPDLKPLENVATVGTRSISAQEFEAKNKFELGDARAELYEQIRGSLEDAILSALLAEEAKSRGMDAGTLIAAEITDKMVSYTDEERATLEAALEKQLQEKYKVKILLKAPEPVARNVSVDDDPSFGNPAAPVTIVMFTDFQCPACSATHPVLKKVVAEYGDKVRLVVRDNPLERIHENSFLAARAAGAANIQGKFKEYIELLYTNQSALDTASLVRYAGELGLNVKQFELDLTSEKAAAEIRKDLADGRSYGVDGTPTIFVNGVRVQRLSADGFRRAIDAALARKMGNG
;
A
#
# COMPACT_ATOMS: atom_id res chain seq x y z
N MET A 1 24.62 50.80 -58.56
CA MET A 1 24.14 50.39 -57.20
C MET A 1 23.34 49.12 -57.38
N LYS A 2 23.94 47.98 -57.09
CA LYS A 2 23.32 46.65 -57.25
C LYS A 2 23.08 46.07 -55.85
N TYR A 3 21.84 45.83 -55.50
CA TYR A 3 21.44 45.09 -54.29
C TYR A 3 21.47 43.59 -54.61
N LEU A 4 22.35 42.83 -53.96
CA LEU A 4 22.39 41.37 -53.98
C LEU A 4 21.52 40.88 -52.81
N PHE A 5 20.37 40.24 -53.11
CA PHE A 5 19.60 39.46 -52.17
C PHE A 5 20.25 38.09 -52.00
N PHE A 6 20.74 37.80 -50.81
CA PHE A 6 21.09 36.44 -50.40
C PHE A 6 19.84 35.76 -49.82
N ALA A 7 19.28 34.85 -50.58
CA ALA A 7 18.23 33.95 -50.06
C ALA A 7 18.93 32.83 -49.27
N ALA A 8 18.81 32.88 -47.94
CA ALA A 8 19.22 31.77 -47.07
C ALA A 8 18.15 30.67 -47.13
N LEU A 9 18.51 29.55 -47.75
CA LEU A 9 17.74 28.31 -47.74
C LEU A 9 17.84 27.69 -46.34
N LEU A 10 16.79 27.86 -45.50
CA LEU A 10 16.64 27.13 -44.28
C LEU A 10 16.25 25.69 -44.63
N LEU A 11 17.23 24.80 -44.66
CA LEU A 11 17.02 23.36 -44.63
C LEU A 11 16.53 23.00 -43.20
N SER A 12 15.23 22.88 -43.03
CA SER A 12 14.64 22.26 -41.89
C SER A 12 14.97 20.76 -41.92
N THR A 13 16.00 20.37 -41.21
CA THR A 13 16.21 18.95 -40.89
C THR A 13 15.06 18.48 -40.02
N ILE A 14 14.08 17.84 -40.61
CA ILE A 14 13.11 17.03 -39.91
C ILE A 14 13.93 15.84 -39.37
N SER A 15 14.35 15.94 -38.09
CA SER A 15 14.84 14.80 -37.37
C SER A 15 13.67 13.82 -37.28
N ALA A 16 13.71 12.79 -38.11
CA ALA A 16 12.82 11.63 -37.92
C ALA A 16 13.16 11.03 -36.55
N VAL A 17 12.34 11.36 -35.55
CA VAL A 17 12.33 10.61 -34.28
C VAL A 17 12.01 9.18 -34.70
N ALA A 18 13.01 8.32 -34.67
CA ALA A 18 12.83 6.89 -34.90
C ALA A 18 11.79 6.42 -33.90
N GLN A 19 10.57 6.14 -34.33
CA GLN A 19 9.50 5.66 -33.51
C GLN A 19 9.97 4.33 -32.92
N LYS A 20 10.30 4.34 -31.62
CA LYS A 20 10.72 3.14 -30.89
C LYS A 20 9.59 2.11 -31.06
N ARG A 21 9.91 0.93 -31.61
CA ARG A 21 8.89 -0.13 -31.74
C ARG A 21 8.25 -0.38 -30.38
N PRO A 22 6.90 -0.49 -30.31
CA PRO A 22 6.23 -0.73 -29.05
C PRO A 22 6.76 -2.02 -28.41
N GLU A 23 7.04 -1.95 -27.12
CA GLU A 23 7.54 -3.09 -26.35
C GLU A 23 6.46 -4.18 -26.25
N VAL A 24 6.84 -5.44 -26.47
CA VAL A 24 5.93 -6.58 -26.33
C VAL A 24 5.79 -6.90 -24.82
N LEU A 25 4.59 -6.77 -24.31
CA LEU A 25 4.25 -6.98 -22.90
C LEU A 25 3.63 -8.33 -22.61
N ALA A 26 2.92 -8.91 -23.59
CA ALA A 26 2.40 -10.28 -23.52
C ALA A 26 2.21 -10.86 -24.91
N THR A 27 2.10 -12.20 -24.98
CA THR A 27 1.79 -12.94 -26.20
C THR A 27 0.69 -13.99 -25.94
N SER A 28 -0.08 -14.30 -26.97
CA SER A 28 -1.01 -15.42 -27.00
C SER A 28 -0.92 -16.13 -28.35
N THR A 29 -1.63 -17.24 -28.53
CA THR A 29 -1.74 -17.91 -29.83
C THR A 29 -2.55 -17.11 -30.86
N ALA A 30 -3.39 -16.18 -30.39
CA ALA A 30 -4.24 -15.35 -31.25
C ALA A 30 -3.57 -14.00 -31.61
N MET A 31 -2.85 -13.37 -30.66
CA MET A 31 -2.32 -12.01 -30.85
C MET A 31 -1.15 -11.70 -29.92
N THR A 32 -0.48 -10.58 -30.21
CA THR A 32 0.60 -10.01 -29.40
C THR A 32 0.10 -8.72 -28.78
N PHE A 33 0.37 -8.54 -27.49
CA PHE A 33 0.03 -7.34 -26.72
C PHE A 33 1.31 -6.50 -26.52
N THR A 34 1.21 -5.26 -26.91
CA THR A 34 2.34 -4.31 -26.80
C THR A 34 1.96 -3.19 -25.84
N SER A 35 2.89 -2.26 -25.59
CA SER A 35 2.57 -1.02 -24.87
C SER A 35 1.37 -0.27 -25.48
N ASP A 36 1.13 -0.39 -26.78
CA ASP A 36 -0.01 0.23 -27.47
C ASP A 36 -1.35 -0.47 -27.18
N SER A 37 -1.31 -1.68 -26.65
CA SER A 37 -2.51 -2.41 -26.20
C SER A 37 -3.05 -1.88 -24.86
N LEU A 38 -2.21 -1.16 -24.10
CA LEU A 38 -2.65 -0.48 -22.87
C LEU A 38 -3.50 0.74 -23.21
N THR A 39 -4.55 0.97 -22.42
CA THR A 39 -5.46 2.11 -22.58
C THR A 39 -5.61 2.89 -21.27
N GLY A 40 -6.17 4.09 -21.33
CA GLY A 40 -6.48 4.89 -20.17
C GLY A 40 -5.29 5.12 -19.24
N GLU A 41 -5.53 4.91 -17.94
CA GLU A 41 -4.53 5.11 -16.88
C GLU A 41 -3.32 4.18 -17.03
N GLY A 42 -3.54 2.90 -17.38
CA GLY A 42 -2.45 1.94 -17.56
C GLY A 42 -1.45 2.35 -18.62
N ARG A 43 -1.91 2.94 -19.74
CA ARG A 43 -1.03 3.51 -20.75
C ARG A 43 -0.25 4.70 -20.22
N GLN A 44 -0.92 5.60 -19.51
CA GLN A 44 -0.28 6.77 -18.92
C GLN A 44 0.80 6.37 -17.90
N LEU A 45 0.51 5.42 -17.01
CA LEU A 45 1.48 4.90 -16.04
C LEU A 45 2.68 4.26 -16.73
N TYR A 46 2.45 3.48 -17.79
CA TYR A 46 3.53 2.86 -18.55
C TYR A 46 4.44 3.91 -19.20
N ASP A 47 3.88 4.92 -19.84
CA ASP A 47 4.65 5.97 -20.52
C ASP A 47 5.41 6.87 -19.53
N GLN A 48 4.88 7.10 -18.33
CA GLN A 48 5.44 7.96 -17.28
C GLN A 48 6.23 7.21 -16.21
N GLN A 49 6.42 5.89 -16.31
CA GLN A 49 7.01 5.07 -15.24
C GLN A 49 8.38 5.59 -14.77
N THR A 50 9.22 6.07 -15.69
CA THR A 50 10.54 6.62 -15.36
C THR A 50 10.40 7.91 -14.56
N GLU A 51 9.51 8.79 -14.95
CA GLU A 51 9.25 10.06 -14.25
C GLU A 51 8.64 9.83 -12.86
N ILE A 52 7.68 8.92 -12.74
CA ILE A 52 7.06 8.55 -11.46
C ILE A 52 8.13 8.07 -10.48
N ILE A 53 9.00 7.17 -10.91
CA ILE A 53 10.09 6.66 -10.05
C ILE A 53 11.10 7.77 -9.74
N ALA A 54 11.40 8.67 -10.67
CA ALA A 54 12.28 9.81 -10.43
C ALA A 54 11.70 10.75 -9.36
N GLN A 55 10.40 11.01 -9.36
CA GLN A 55 9.71 11.80 -8.34
C GLN A 55 9.77 11.12 -6.97
N VAL A 56 9.54 9.80 -6.90
CA VAL A 56 9.68 9.03 -5.65
C VAL A 56 11.12 9.14 -5.11
N ARG A 57 12.14 9.00 -5.95
CA ARG A 57 13.56 9.12 -5.55
C ARG A 57 13.88 10.52 -5.01
N THR A 58 13.38 11.56 -5.68
CA THR A 58 13.58 12.96 -5.23
C THR A 58 12.92 13.22 -3.89
N ARG A 59 11.68 12.73 -3.69
CA ARG A 59 10.98 12.81 -2.41
C ARG A 59 11.73 12.07 -1.31
N ALA A 60 12.13 10.82 -1.55
CA ALA A 60 12.86 9.99 -0.59
C ALA A 60 14.21 10.64 -0.18
N LEU A 61 14.93 11.26 -1.13
CA LEU A 61 16.14 12.01 -0.81
C LEU A 61 15.83 13.23 0.07
N THR A 62 14.78 13.98 -0.25
CA THR A 62 14.35 15.15 0.52
C THR A 62 14.00 14.75 1.95
N GLU A 63 13.24 13.68 2.14
CA GLU A 63 12.86 13.16 3.46
C GLU A 63 14.06 12.63 4.24
N MET A 64 14.97 11.92 3.58
CA MET A 64 16.23 11.45 4.17
C MET A 64 17.07 12.63 4.69
N LEU A 65 17.21 13.69 3.89
CA LEU A 65 17.97 14.89 4.26
C LEU A 65 17.31 15.67 5.41
N ALA A 66 15.99 15.79 5.40
CA ALA A 66 15.21 16.36 6.51
C ALA A 66 15.45 15.58 7.81
N GLY A 67 15.41 14.24 7.76
CA GLY A 67 15.70 13.37 8.89
C GLY A 67 17.11 13.61 9.46
N ILE A 68 18.12 13.68 8.59
CA ILE A 68 19.52 13.91 9.00
C ILE A 68 19.69 15.24 9.74
N VAL A 69 19.12 16.34 9.23
CA VAL A 69 19.28 17.66 9.89
C VAL A 69 18.48 17.72 11.21
N LEU A 70 17.34 17.05 11.30
CA LEU A 70 16.58 16.90 12.54
C LEU A 70 17.33 16.08 13.59
N GLU A 71 17.95 14.97 13.20
CA GLU A 71 18.79 14.14 14.09
C GLU A 71 19.99 14.94 14.63
N LEU A 72 20.66 15.72 13.78
CA LEU A 72 21.77 16.59 14.19
C LEU A 72 21.33 17.65 15.20
N GLU A 73 20.21 18.32 14.95
CA GLU A 73 19.65 19.32 15.86
C GLU A 73 19.19 18.68 17.16
N ALA A 74 18.53 17.54 17.11
CA ALA A 74 18.09 16.80 18.29
C ALA A 74 19.27 16.42 19.18
N LYS A 75 20.38 15.96 18.59
CA LYS A 75 21.62 15.67 19.32
C LYS A 75 22.23 16.94 19.93
N ALA A 76 22.26 18.05 19.18
CA ALA A 76 22.80 19.34 19.67
C ALA A 76 21.99 19.91 20.84
N MET A 77 20.65 19.66 20.83
CA MET A 77 19.73 20.15 21.86
C MET A 77 19.44 19.15 22.98
N ASN A 78 20.10 18.00 23.00
CA ASN A 78 19.77 16.87 23.89
C ASN A 78 18.27 16.53 23.91
N SER A 79 17.68 16.39 22.73
CA SER A 79 16.27 16.19 22.48
C SER A 79 16.05 15.04 21.50
N THR A 80 14.83 14.89 20.99
CA THR A 80 14.51 13.95 19.89
C THR A 80 13.89 14.70 18.71
N PRO A 81 13.98 14.17 17.48
CA PRO A 81 13.33 14.76 16.32
C PRO A 81 11.83 15.03 16.54
N GLU A 82 11.12 14.10 17.19
CA GLU A 82 9.68 14.19 17.45
C GLU A 82 9.38 15.39 18.38
N LYS A 83 10.19 15.59 19.44
CA LYS A 83 10.04 16.73 20.35
C LYS A 83 10.32 18.06 19.66
N LEU A 84 11.29 18.11 18.74
CA LEU A 84 11.58 19.30 17.94
C LEU A 84 10.42 19.64 17.01
N ILE A 85 9.88 18.64 16.31
CA ILE A 85 8.70 18.80 15.45
C ILE A 85 7.49 19.24 16.28
N ALA A 86 7.23 18.61 17.43
CA ALA A 86 6.15 18.99 18.33
C ALA A 86 6.29 20.45 18.82
N ALA A 87 7.51 20.87 19.15
CA ALA A 87 7.78 22.26 19.56
C ALA A 87 7.57 23.26 18.40
N ALA A 88 7.86 22.88 17.15
CA ALA A 88 7.56 23.70 15.99
C ALA A 88 6.05 23.85 15.77
N LYS A 89 5.28 22.76 15.89
CA LYS A 89 3.81 22.73 15.79
C LYS A 89 3.14 23.49 16.93
N ALA A 90 3.66 23.42 18.15
CA ALA A 90 3.11 24.11 19.33
C ALA A 90 3.11 25.64 19.20
N LYS A 91 3.88 26.21 18.26
CA LYS A 91 3.87 27.66 17.98
C LYS A 91 2.65 28.11 17.17
N ILE A 92 1.90 27.17 16.59
CA ILE A 92 0.69 27.47 15.84
C ILE A 92 -0.46 27.70 16.83
N PRO A 93 -1.14 28.86 16.77
CA PRO A 93 -2.21 29.19 17.70
C PRO A 93 -3.40 28.22 17.53
N GLU A 94 -4.14 28.03 18.61
CA GLU A 94 -5.41 27.30 18.56
C GLU A 94 -6.43 28.10 17.72
N PRO A 95 -7.24 27.40 16.91
CA PRO A 95 -8.35 28.03 16.19
C PRO A 95 -9.36 28.66 17.17
N THR A 96 -9.96 29.78 16.74
CA THR A 96 -11.00 30.43 17.55
C THR A 96 -12.26 29.55 17.64
N ALA A 97 -13.06 29.77 18.68
CA ALA A 97 -14.32 29.06 18.85
C ALA A 97 -15.30 29.31 17.69
N GLU A 98 -15.27 30.54 17.12
CA GLU A 98 -16.06 30.94 15.96
C GLU A 98 -15.68 30.12 14.72
N LEU A 99 -14.38 29.96 14.44
CA LEU A 99 -13.89 29.19 13.28
C LEU A 99 -14.20 27.69 13.43
N ILE A 100 -14.08 27.15 14.62
CA ILE A 100 -14.47 25.77 14.93
C ILE A 100 -15.96 25.58 14.67
N ARG A 101 -16.79 26.52 15.14
CA ARG A 101 -18.23 26.47 14.93
C ARG A 101 -18.61 26.59 13.47
N GLU A 102 -17.98 27.48 12.73
CA GLU A 102 -18.19 27.64 11.29
C GLU A 102 -17.91 26.35 10.52
N VAL A 103 -16.80 25.66 10.81
CA VAL A 103 -16.47 24.36 10.17
C VAL A 103 -17.47 23.29 10.55
N TYR A 104 -17.89 23.23 11.82
CA TYR A 104 -18.91 22.30 12.27
C TYR A 104 -20.25 22.51 11.55
N ASP A 105 -20.72 23.76 11.48
CA ASP A 105 -22.01 24.06 10.86
C ASP A 105 -22.00 23.79 9.34
N LYS A 106 -20.88 24.07 8.64
CA LYS A 106 -20.71 23.74 7.23
C LYS A 106 -20.68 22.24 6.94
N ASN A 107 -20.27 21.42 7.90
CA ASN A 107 -20.13 20.00 7.72
C ASN A 107 -21.15 19.19 8.56
N ARG A 108 -22.28 19.80 8.95
CA ARG A 108 -23.30 19.23 9.82
C ARG A 108 -23.78 17.85 9.35
N SER A 109 -23.96 17.68 8.03
CA SER A 109 -24.39 16.42 7.44
C SER A 109 -23.37 15.29 7.55
N ALA A 110 -22.08 15.62 7.64
CA ALA A 110 -21.02 14.64 7.76
C ALA A 110 -20.76 14.19 9.20
N VAL A 111 -21.07 15.06 10.20
CA VAL A 111 -20.89 14.76 11.62
C VAL A 111 -22.10 14.08 12.27
N GLY A 112 -23.25 14.05 11.59
CA GLY A 112 -24.49 13.42 12.07
C GLY A 112 -25.00 14.07 13.37
N ASP A 113 -25.35 13.24 14.35
CA ASP A 113 -25.89 13.67 15.64
C ASP A 113 -24.81 14.08 16.67
N LYS A 114 -23.52 13.95 16.35
CA LYS A 114 -22.42 14.34 17.24
C LYS A 114 -22.44 15.85 17.50
N SER A 115 -22.21 16.22 18.75
CA SER A 115 -22.10 17.61 19.19
C SER A 115 -20.79 18.24 18.71
N VAL A 116 -20.71 19.59 18.73
CA VAL A 116 -19.47 20.30 18.39
C VAL A 116 -18.32 19.91 19.32
N ASP A 117 -18.60 19.64 20.59
CA ASP A 117 -17.55 19.28 21.55
C ASP A 117 -16.99 17.88 21.30
N GLU A 118 -17.81 16.93 20.86
CA GLU A 118 -17.36 15.58 20.48
C GLU A 118 -16.47 15.57 19.24
N VAL A 119 -16.69 16.46 18.27
CA VAL A 119 -15.88 16.53 17.04
C VAL A 119 -14.85 17.65 17.05
N ARG A 120 -14.78 18.43 18.13
CA ARG A 120 -13.85 19.55 18.29
C ARG A 120 -12.38 19.16 18.03
N PRO A 121 -11.86 18.03 18.57
CA PRO A 121 -10.47 17.64 18.33
C PRO A 121 -10.16 17.45 16.84
N GLN A 122 -11.07 16.83 16.09
CA GLN A 122 -10.93 16.59 14.64
C GLN A 122 -10.96 17.90 13.86
N ILE A 123 -11.88 18.83 14.22
CA ILE A 123 -11.96 20.15 13.58
C ILE A 123 -10.69 20.96 13.86
N VAL A 124 -10.20 20.98 15.09
CA VAL A 124 -8.95 21.66 15.47
C VAL A 124 -7.79 21.09 14.67
N GLN A 125 -7.67 19.76 14.60
CA GLN A 125 -6.62 19.10 13.82
C GLN A 125 -6.69 19.49 12.34
N PHE A 126 -7.88 19.49 11.74
CA PHE A 126 -8.10 19.91 10.35
C PHE A 126 -7.67 21.36 10.12
N LEU A 127 -8.12 22.28 10.96
CA LEU A 127 -7.81 23.72 10.84
C LEU A 127 -6.33 24.06 11.03
N ARG A 128 -5.61 23.25 11.80
CA ARG A 128 -4.18 23.48 12.09
C ARG A 128 -3.26 22.77 11.10
N SER A 129 -3.75 21.74 10.38
CA SER A 129 -2.92 20.84 9.57
C SER A 129 -1.97 21.56 8.63
N ASP A 130 -2.47 22.49 7.82
CA ASP A 130 -1.67 23.23 6.84
C ASP A 130 -0.64 24.15 7.49
N ALA A 131 -1.05 24.85 8.56
CA ALA A 131 -0.16 25.75 9.30
C ALA A 131 0.93 24.98 10.03
N GLU A 132 0.60 23.83 10.63
CA GLU A 132 1.57 22.94 11.27
C GLU A 132 2.53 22.33 10.26
N GLN A 133 2.05 21.92 9.10
CA GLN A 133 2.90 21.40 8.03
C GLN A 133 3.89 22.47 7.54
N LYS A 134 3.42 23.69 7.31
CA LYS A 134 4.29 24.82 6.93
C LYS A 134 5.30 25.17 8.04
N ALA A 135 4.88 25.13 9.31
CA ALA A 135 5.80 25.40 10.42
C ALA A 135 6.93 24.36 10.48
N VAL A 136 6.62 23.09 10.29
CA VAL A 136 7.62 22.01 10.22
C VAL A 136 8.52 22.17 9.00
N GLN A 137 7.97 22.47 7.83
CA GLN A 137 8.77 22.72 6.62
C GLN A 137 9.73 23.88 6.78
N ASN A 138 9.25 25.02 7.31
CA ASN A 138 10.10 26.19 7.60
C ASN A 138 11.19 25.88 8.62
N TYR A 139 10.86 25.10 9.65
CA TYR A 139 11.84 24.68 10.65
C TYR A 139 12.93 23.80 10.04
N VAL A 140 12.55 22.79 9.26
CA VAL A 140 13.50 21.92 8.56
C VAL A 140 14.35 22.72 7.57
N GLN A 141 13.78 23.65 6.83
CA GLN A 141 14.52 24.53 5.91
C GLN A 141 15.54 25.39 6.65
N ALA A 142 15.20 25.94 7.82
CA ALA A 142 16.14 26.68 8.65
C ALA A 142 17.29 25.78 9.14
N LEU A 143 17.03 24.52 9.49
CA LEU A 143 18.04 23.54 9.85
C LEU A 143 18.95 23.18 8.65
N GLN A 144 18.39 23.01 7.45
CA GLN A 144 19.16 22.77 6.23
C GLN A 144 20.19 23.89 5.98
N LEU A 145 19.80 25.16 6.18
CA LEU A 145 20.71 26.30 6.09
C LEU A 145 21.77 26.27 7.22
N ARG A 146 21.33 26.04 8.47
CA ARG A 146 22.24 25.96 9.64
C ARG A 146 23.31 24.90 9.46
N TYR A 147 22.93 23.72 9.01
CA TYR A 147 23.82 22.56 8.79
C TYR A 147 24.46 22.56 7.41
N LYS A 148 24.37 23.67 6.65
CA LYS A 148 24.99 23.85 5.33
C LYS A 148 24.73 22.70 4.39
N LEU A 149 23.43 22.31 4.26
CA LEU A 149 23.01 21.30 3.31
C LEU A 149 23.24 21.83 1.90
N SER A 150 23.87 21.03 1.06
CA SER A 150 24.03 21.29 -0.37
C SER A 150 23.74 20.00 -1.17
N LEU A 151 23.06 20.14 -2.29
CA LEU A 151 22.84 19.03 -3.22
C LEU A 151 24.11 18.83 -4.07
N GLY A 152 24.41 17.56 -4.35
CA GLY A 152 25.47 17.11 -5.24
C GLY A 152 24.96 16.80 -6.64
N LYS A 153 25.37 15.65 -7.20
CA LYS A 153 24.85 15.15 -8.48
C LYS A 153 23.38 14.79 -8.35
N ASP A 154 22.60 15.05 -9.40
CA ASP A 154 21.19 14.70 -9.44
C ASP A 154 21.00 13.20 -9.16
N ILE A 155 20.12 12.89 -8.19
CA ILE A 155 19.81 11.50 -7.81
C ILE A 155 19.18 10.69 -8.95
N ASN A 156 18.64 11.36 -9.96
CA ASN A 156 18.02 10.78 -11.15
C ASN A 156 18.95 10.83 -12.40
N ALA A 157 20.18 11.30 -12.26
CA ALA A 157 21.10 11.35 -13.38
C ALA A 157 21.35 9.94 -13.94
N PRO A 158 21.22 9.73 -15.27
CA PRO A 158 21.33 8.41 -15.89
C PRO A 158 22.73 7.80 -15.77
N ASP A 159 23.75 8.61 -15.53
CA ASP A 159 25.14 8.22 -15.36
C ASP A 159 25.60 8.24 -13.90
N LEU A 160 24.66 8.31 -12.92
CA LEU A 160 24.96 8.35 -11.50
C LEU A 160 25.64 7.04 -11.06
N LYS A 161 26.82 7.16 -10.46
CA LYS A 161 27.58 6.02 -9.94
C LYS A 161 27.35 5.84 -8.42
N PRO A 162 27.47 4.62 -7.88
CA PRO A 162 27.19 4.33 -6.47
C PRO A 162 27.93 5.23 -5.46
N LEU A 163 29.18 5.58 -5.72
CA LEU A 163 30.01 6.39 -4.82
C LEU A 163 29.92 7.90 -5.06
N GLU A 164 29.18 8.33 -6.08
CA GLU A 164 29.00 9.77 -6.33
C GLU A 164 28.18 10.43 -5.23
N ASN A 165 28.58 11.66 -4.91
CA ASN A 165 27.91 12.48 -3.90
C ASN A 165 26.61 13.03 -4.45
N VAL A 166 25.49 12.76 -3.75
CA VAL A 166 24.15 13.27 -4.10
C VAL A 166 23.72 14.40 -3.13
N ALA A 167 24.34 14.50 -1.96
CA ALA A 167 24.14 15.60 -1.04
C ALA A 167 25.27 15.68 -0.01
N THR A 168 25.44 16.87 0.59
CA THR A 168 26.39 17.09 1.70
C THR A 168 25.68 17.85 2.81
N VAL A 169 25.86 17.40 4.07
CA VAL A 169 25.35 18.06 5.27
C VAL A 169 26.54 18.37 6.17
N GLY A 170 26.93 19.64 6.24
CA GLY A 170 28.17 20.07 6.91
C GLY A 170 29.39 19.47 6.23
N THR A 171 30.08 18.54 6.93
CA THR A 171 31.23 17.80 6.39
C THR A 171 30.88 16.37 5.95
N ARG A 172 29.64 15.92 6.17
CA ARG A 172 29.18 14.58 5.80
C ARG A 172 28.71 14.56 4.35
N SER A 173 29.37 13.77 3.51
CA SER A 173 28.94 13.46 2.17
C SER A 173 27.99 12.24 2.19
N ILE A 174 26.93 12.29 1.39
CA ILE A 174 25.96 11.24 1.20
C ILE A 174 26.09 10.72 -0.23
N SER A 175 26.44 9.45 -0.38
CA SER A 175 26.59 8.83 -1.69
C SER A 175 25.25 8.29 -2.22
N ALA A 176 25.19 8.08 -3.55
CA ALA A 176 24.05 7.40 -4.18
C ALA A 176 23.81 6.01 -3.57
N GLN A 177 24.86 5.26 -3.27
CA GLN A 177 24.77 3.95 -2.62
C GLN A 177 24.13 4.02 -1.23
N GLU A 178 24.53 5.03 -0.41
CA GLU A 178 23.94 5.24 0.90
C GLU A 178 22.45 5.56 0.79
N PHE A 179 22.09 6.43 -0.16
CA PHE A 179 20.69 6.76 -0.44
C PHE A 179 19.89 5.51 -0.84
N GLU A 180 20.36 4.71 -1.80
CA GLU A 180 19.69 3.48 -2.25
C GLU A 180 19.53 2.46 -1.11
N ALA A 181 20.56 2.28 -0.30
CA ALA A 181 20.52 1.35 0.84
C ALA A 181 19.50 1.77 1.91
N LYS A 182 19.43 3.07 2.22
CA LYS A 182 18.51 3.61 3.22
C LYS A 182 17.05 3.56 2.75
N ASN A 183 16.80 3.84 1.48
CA ASN A 183 15.46 3.95 0.92
C ASN A 183 15.03 2.69 0.12
N LYS A 184 15.78 1.58 0.21
CA LYS A 184 15.56 0.38 -0.61
C LYS A 184 14.13 -0.16 -0.56
N PHE A 185 13.48 -0.06 0.60
CA PHE A 185 12.13 -0.58 0.79
C PHE A 185 11.09 0.34 0.13
N GLU A 186 11.16 1.64 0.36
CA GLU A 186 10.27 2.61 -0.28
C GLU A 186 10.39 2.56 -1.81
N LEU A 187 11.62 2.58 -2.32
CA LEU A 187 11.87 2.52 -3.75
C LEU A 187 11.45 1.17 -4.36
N GLY A 188 11.62 0.08 -3.63
CA GLY A 188 11.19 -1.25 -4.04
C GLY A 188 9.67 -1.36 -4.10
N ASP A 189 8.98 -0.89 -3.06
CA ASP A 189 7.51 -0.88 -3.00
C ASP A 189 6.91 -0.02 -4.12
N ALA A 190 7.44 1.17 -4.35
CA ALA A 190 6.96 2.05 -5.42
C ALA A 190 7.10 1.41 -6.82
N ARG A 191 8.22 0.72 -7.08
CA ARG A 191 8.39 -0.02 -8.34
C ARG A 191 7.42 -1.20 -8.46
N ALA A 192 7.21 -1.92 -7.36
CA ALA A 192 6.29 -3.06 -7.31
C ALA A 192 4.84 -2.62 -7.49
N GLU A 193 4.44 -1.53 -6.85
CA GLU A 193 3.10 -0.95 -6.99
C GLU A 193 2.84 -0.50 -8.43
N LEU A 194 3.74 0.27 -9.02
CA LEU A 194 3.64 0.72 -10.42
C LEU A 194 3.56 -0.47 -11.38
N TYR A 195 4.38 -1.51 -11.15
CA TYR A 195 4.33 -2.74 -11.94
C TYR A 195 2.96 -3.43 -11.83
N GLU A 196 2.39 -3.56 -10.63
CA GLU A 196 1.09 -4.23 -10.45
C GLU A 196 -0.06 -3.44 -11.09
N GLN A 197 -0.01 -2.10 -11.08
CA GLN A 197 -1.00 -1.26 -11.75
C GLN A 197 -0.92 -1.41 -13.28
N ILE A 198 0.28 -1.33 -13.87
CA ILE A 198 0.48 -1.55 -15.31
C ILE A 198 0.09 -2.96 -15.70
N ARG A 199 0.47 -3.96 -14.90
CA ARG A 199 0.12 -5.36 -15.11
C ARG A 199 -1.40 -5.58 -15.08
N GLY A 200 -2.10 -4.98 -14.13
CA GLY A 200 -3.57 -5.04 -14.07
C GLY A 200 -4.21 -4.52 -15.36
N SER A 201 -3.78 -3.35 -15.83
CA SER A 201 -4.28 -2.81 -17.11
C SER A 201 -3.94 -3.71 -18.31
N LEU A 202 -2.81 -4.38 -18.29
CA LEU A 202 -2.44 -5.36 -19.32
C LEU A 202 -3.35 -6.60 -19.27
N GLU A 203 -3.62 -7.11 -18.07
CA GLU A 203 -4.54 -8.25 -17.86
C GLU A 203 -5.96 -7.91 -18.34
N ASP A 204 -6.46 -6.71 -18.06
CA ASP A 204 -7.75 -6.21 -18.56
C ASP A 204 -7.79 -6.13 -20.09
N ALA A 205 -6.72 -5.63 -20.71
CA ALA A 205 -6.61 -5.56 -22.16
C ALA A 205 -6.56 -6.96 -22.80
N ILE A 206 -5.83 -7.88 -22.19
CA ILE A 206 -5.77 -9.30 -22.62
C ILE A 206 -7.15 -9.93 -22.53
N LEU A 207 -7.83 -9.83 -21.39
CA LEU A 207 -9.15 -10.43 -21.20
C LEU A 207 -10.16 -9.88 -22.21
N SER A 208 -10.22 -8.56 -22.38
CA SER A 208 -11.10 -7.92 -23.35
C SER A 208 -10.87 -8.44 -24.78
N ALA A 209 -9.62 -8.53 -25.20
CA ALA A 209 -9.26 -8.99 -26.53
C ALA A 209 -9.56 -10.50 -26.73
N LEU A 210 -9.31 -11.34 -25.72
CA LEU A 210 -9.58 -12.75 -25.77
C LEU A 210 -11.09 -13.07 -25.75
N LEU A 211 -11.88 -12.29 -25.00
CA LEU A 211 -13.35 -12.37 -25.05
C LEU A 211 -13.88 -12.07 -26.45
N ALA A 212 -13.37 -11.03 -27.09
CA ALA A 212 -13.76 -10.68 -28.46
C ALA A 212 -13.39 -11.77 -29.48
N GLU A 213 -12.19 -12.34 -29.37
CA GLU A 213 -11.72 -13.41 -30.27
C GLU A 213 -12.50 -14.71 -30.05
N GLU A 214 -12.79 -15.07 -28.79
CA GLU A 214 -13.59 -16.24 -28.45
C GLU A 214 -15.02 -16.09 -28.96
N ALA A 215 -15.66 -14.95 -28.73
CA ALA A 215 -17.00 -14.67 -29.23
C ALA A 215 -17.07 -14.77 -30.76
N LYS A 216 -16.11 -14.17 -31.47
CA LYS A 216 -15.98 -14.28 -32.92
C LYS A 216 -15.84 -15.75 -33.37
N SER A 217 -15.00 -16.53 -32.67
CA SER A 217 -14.79 -17.95 -33.00
C SER A 217 -16.05 -18.79 -32.85
N ARG A 218 -16.97 -18.35 -31.98
CA ARG A 218 -18.27 -19.01 -31.74
C ARG A 218 -19.43 -18.38 -32.54
N GLY A 219 -19.15 -17.37 -33.37
CA GLY A 219 -20.18 -16.71 -34.21
C GLY A 219 -21.14 -15.82 -33.42
N MET A 220 -20.72 -15.26 -32.29
CA MET A 220 -21.51 -14.41 -31.41
C MET A 220 -20.74 -13.12 -31.04
N ASP A 221 -21.38 -12.16 -30.36
CA ASP A 221 -20.73 -11.01 -29.78
C ASP A 221 -20.25 -11.30 -28.35
N ALA A 222 -19.37 -10.43 -27.83
CA ALA A 222 -18.77 -10.62 -26.51
C ALA A 222 -19.81 -10.56 -25.36
N GLY A 223 -20.87 -9.75 -25.51
CA GLY A 223 -21.94 -9.66 -24.50
C GLY A 223 -22.74 -10.98 -24.42
N THR A 224 -23.04 -11.58 -25.57
CA THR A 224 -23.70 -12.91 -25.66
C THR A 224 -22.81 -14.00 -25.06
N LEU A 225 -21.49 -13.96 -25.29
CA LEU A 225 -20.54 -14.88 -24.67
C LEU A 225 -20.53 -14.74 -23.15
N ILE A 226 -20.44 -13.52 -22.63
CA ILE A 226 -20.46 -13.25 -21.19
C ILE A 226 -21.78 -13.73 -20.57
N ALA A 227 -22.91 -13.46 -21.21
CA ALA A 227 -24.20 -13.94 -20.74
C ALA A 227 -24.22 -15.48 -20.63
N ALA A 228 -23.82 -16.20 -21.68
CA ALA A 228 -23.81 -17.64 -21.72
C ALA A 228 -22.83 -18.30 -20.74
N GLU A 229 -21.67 -17.69 -20.53
CA GLU A 229 -20.60 -18.25 -19.67
C GLU A 229 -20.72 -17.84 -18.21
N ILE A 230 -21.41 -16.74 -17.91
CA ILE A 230 -21.53 -16.17 -16.57
C ILE A 230 -23.00 -16.10 -16.16
N THR A 231 -23.80 -15.21 -16.77
CA THR A 231 -25.16 -14.90 -16.30
C THR A 231 -26.08 -16.11 -16.30
N ASP A 232 -26.07 -16.92 -17.38
CA ASP A 232 -26.90 -18.11 -17.54
C ASP A 232 -26.47 -19.28 -16.66
N LYS A 233 -25.23 -19.22 -16.12
CA LYS A 233 -24.69 -20.23 -15.20
C LYS A 233 -24.89 -19.87 -13.73
N MET A 234 -25.28 -18.61 -13.42
CA MET A 234 -25.54 -18.20 -12.06
C MET A 234 -26.79 -18.88 -11.50
N VAL A 235 -26.69 -19.36 -10.26
CA VAL A 235 -27.77 -20.04 -9.52
C VAL A 235 -28.28 -19.14 -8.40
N SER A 236 -27.38 -18.52 -7.64
CA SER A 236 -27.67 -17.70 -6.47
C SER A 236 -27.71 -16.21 -6.76
N TYR A 237 -27.22 -15.78 -7.91
CA TYR A 237 -27.13 -14.39 -8.37
C TYR A 237 -26.40 -13.46 -7.38
N THR A 238 -25.40 -14.01 -6.71
CA THR A 238 -24.54 -13.24 -5.79
C THR A 238 -23.30 -12.71 -6.51
N ASP A 239 -22.74 -11.62 -6.00
CA ASP A 239 -21.48 -11.05 -6.53
C ASP A 239 -20.32 -12.04 -6.40
N GLU A 240 -20.29 -12.87 -5.34
CA GLU A 240 -19.26 -13.90 -5.14
C GLU A 240 -19.37 -15.01 -6.21
N GLU A 241 -20.57 -15.47 -6.54
CA GLU A 241 -20.79 -16.45 -7.59
C GLU A 241 -20.38 -15.89 -8.95
N ARG A 242 -20.76 -14.65 -9.25
CA ARG A 242 -20.36 -13.94 -10.47
C ARG A 242 -18.84 -13.87 -10.58
N ALA A 243 -18.15 -13.35 -9.56
CA ALA A 243 -16.70 -13.23 -9.55
C ALA A 243 -16.00 -14.60 -9.73
N THR A 244 -16.59 -15.68 -9.19
CA THR A 244 -16.06 -17.03 -9.36
C THR A 244 -16.17 -17.51 -10.83
N LEU A 245 -17.29 -17.25 -11.48
CA LEU A 245 -17.51 -17.60 -12.88
C LEU A 245 -16.65 -16.75 -13.83
N GLU A 246 -16.50 -15.45 -13.56
CA GLU A 246 -15.61 -14.54 -14.28
C GLU A 246 -14.15 -15.01 -14.21
N ALA A 247 -13.64 -15.31 -13.02
CA ALA A 247 -12.29 -15.84 -12.85
C ALA A 247 -12.08 -17.20 -13.55
N ALA A 248 -13.10 -18.07 -13.54
CA ALA A 248 -13.04 -19.35 -14.25
C ALA A 248 -12.98 -19.15 -15.77
N LEU A 249 -13.78 -18.24 -16.31
CA LEU A 249 -13.78 -17.91 -17.75
C LEU A 249 -12.43 -17.28 -18.15
N GLU A 250 -11.93 -16.33 -17.39
CA GLU A 250 -10.62 -15.72 -17.64
C GLU A 250 -9.52 -16.78 -17.69
N LYS A 251 -9.43 -17.63 -16.68
CA LYS A 251 -8.47 -18.74 -16.63
C LYS A 251 -8.59 -19.65 -17.85
N GLN A 252 -9.80 -20.05 -18.21
CA GLN A 252 -10.06 -20.88 -19.38
C GLN A 252 -9.56 -20.22 -20.68
N LEU A 253 -9.80 -18.93 -20.86
CA LEU A 253 -9.33 -18.18 -22.02
C LEU A 253 -7.82 -18.07 -22.05
N GLN A 254 -7.19 -17.74 -20.91
CA GLN A 254 -5.73 -17.67 -20.80
C GLN A 254 -5.05 -19.00 -21.13
N GLU A 255 -5.59 -20.12 -20.64
CA GLU A 255 -5.10 -21.47 -20.95
C GLU A 255 -5.31 -21.85 -22.42
N LYS A 256 -6.51 -21.63 -22.97
CA LYS A 256 -6.85 -21.92 -24.37
C LYS A 256 -5.94 -21.16 -25.33
N TYR A 257 -5.73 -19.87 -25.09
CA TYR A 257 -4.94 -19.00 -25.95
C TYR A 257 -3.46 -18.96 -25.56
N LYS A 258 -3.03 -19.75 -24.56
CA LYS A 258 -1.63 -19.88 -24.10
C LYS A 258 -0.98 -18.52 -23.81
N VAL A 259 -1.66 -17.69 -23.02
CA VAL A 259 -1.17 -16.36 -22.65
C VAL A 259 0.16 -16.45 -21.91
N LYS A 260 1.12 -15.61 -22.32
CA LYS A 260 2.41 -15.45 -21.63
C LYS A 260 2.64 -13.96 -21.41
N ILE A 261 2.69 -13.55 -20.15
CA ILE A 261 3.04 -12.19 -19.76
C ILE A 261 4.56 -12.07 -19.77
N LEU A 262 5.08 -11.07 -20.49
CA LEU A 262 6.50 -10.77 -20.68
C LEU A 262 6.90 -9.48 -19.96
N LEU A 263 5.93 -8.73 -19.41
CA LEU A 263 6.19 -7.55 -18.59
C LEU A 263 7.08 -7.96 -17.41
N LYS A 264 8.24 -7.31 -17.29
CA LYS A 264 9.25 -7.67 -16.27
C LYS A 264 8.86 -7.14 -14.91
N ALA A 265 8.71 -8.05 -13.94
CA ALA A 265 8.55 -7.67 -12.56
C ALA A 265 9.85 -7.06 -12.00
N PRO A 266 9.76 -6.05 -11.13
CA PRO A 266 10.92 -5.57 -10.39
C PRO A 266 11.45 -6.64 -9.43
N GLU A 267 12.74 -6.55 -9.09
CA GLU A 267 13.31 -7.43 -8.07
C GLU A 267 12.61 -7.20 -6.72
N PRO A 268 12.12 -8.27 -6.08
CA PRO A 268 11.42 -8.14 -4.82
C PRO A 268 12.35 -7.74 -3.69
N VAL A 269 11.92 -6.79 -2.87
CA VAL A 269 12.68 -6.33 -1.70
C VAL A 269 12.05 -6.91 -0.44
N ALA A 270 12.68 -7.93 0.14
CA ALA A 270 12.22 -8.57 1.36
C ALA A 270 12.71 -7.82 2.61
N ARG A 271 11.81 -7.62 3.57
CA ARG A 271 12.07 -7.13 4.93
C ARG A 271 12.16 -8.30 5.90
N ASN A 272 12.89 -8.11 6.99
CA ASN A 272 12.85 -9.05 8.10
C ASN A 272 11.62 -8.72 8.99
N VAL A 273 10.44 -9.11 8.52
CA VAL A 273 9.19 -8.91 9.25
C VAL A 273 9.07 -9.98 10.31
N SER A 274 9.08 -9.59 11.59
CA SER A 274 8.92 -10.52 12.71
C SER A 274 7.53 -11.11 12.73
N VAL A 275 7.44 -12.37 13.11
CA VAL A 275 6.17 -13.03 13.42
C VAL A 275 5.81 -12.90 14.90
N ASP A 276 6.78 -12.52 15.72
CA ASP A 276 6.67 -12.32 17.16
C ASP A 276 5.93 -13.48 17.88
N ASP A 277 5.18 -13.14 18.93
CA ASP A 277 4.26 -14.04 19.64
C ASP A 277 2.79 -13.88 19.17
N ASP A 278 2.60 -13.26 18.03
CA ASP A 278 1.29 -12.96 17.46
C ASP A 278 0.48 -14.21 17.06
N PRO A 279 -0.85 -14.10 17.09
CA PRO A 279 -1.74 -15.17 16.66
C PRO A 279 -1.47 -15.62 15.23
N SER A 280 -1.37 -16.93 15.04
CA SER A 280 -1.08 -17.48 13.72
C SER A 280 -1.95 -18.69 13.40
N PHE A 281 -2.18 -18.89 12.10
CA PHE A 281 -2.94 -19.99 11.51
C PHE A 281 -2.06 -20.78 10.55
N GLY A 282 -2.29 -22.09 10.48
CA GLY A 282 -1.52 -22.98 9.61
C GLY A 282 -0.31 -23.59 10.31
N ASN A 283 0.54 -24.24 9.53
CA ASN A 283 1.72 -24.93 10.05
C ASN A 283 2.82 -23.93 10.44
N PRO A 284 3.28 -23.91 11.71
CA PRO A 284 4.40 -23.05 12.13
C PRO A 284 5.71 -23.26 11.34
N ALA A 285 5.91 -24.46 10.77
CA ALA A 285 7.06 -24.80 9.94
C ALA A 285 6.83 -24.58 8.44
N ALA A 286 5.72 -23.91 8.06
CA ALA A 286 5.39 -23.64 6.65
C ALA A 286 6.53 -22.93 5.91
N PRO A 287 6.81 -23.30 4.66
CA PRO A 287 7.83 -22.63 3.85
C PRO A 287 7.49 -21.15 3.55
N VAL A 288 6.22 -20.79 3.57
CA VAL A 288 5.76 -19.42 3.34
C VAL A 288 5.06 -18.88 4.58
N THR A 289 5.52 -17.74 5.06
CA THR A 289 4.87 -16.98 6.13
C THR A 289 4.26 -15.72 5.56
N ILE A 290 2.96 -15.55 5.80
CA ILE A 290 2.23 -14.31 5.52
C ILE A 290 2.09 -13.58 6.85
N VAL A 291 2.42 -12.29 6.88
CA VAL A 291 2.16 -11.40 8.02
C VAL A 291 1.21 -10.31 7.56
N MET A 292 0.03 -10.23 8.18
CA MET A 292 -0.99 -9.23 7.91
C MET A 292 -1.07 -8.26 9.08
N PHE A 293 -0.72 -6.99 8.83
CA PHE A 293 -1.01 -5.88 9.74
C PHE A 293 -2.44 -5.39 9.47
N THR A 294 -3.26 -5.40 10.50
CA THR A 294 -4.71 -5.17 10.37
C THR A 294 -5.26 -4.21 11.40
N ASP A 295 -6.42 -3.64 11.06
CA ASP A 295 -7.30 -2.88 11.92
C ASP A 295 -8.71 -3.47 11.81
N PHE A 296 -9.27 -3.94 12.92
CA PHE A 296 -10.57 -4.62 12.90
C PHE A 296 -11.75 -3.70 12.59
N GLN A 297 -11.58 -2.38 12.69
CA GLN A 297 -12.60 -1.41 12.28
C GLN A 297 -12.42 -0.91 10.84
N CYS A 298 -11.30 -1.28 10.16
CA CYS A 298 -11.03 -0.86 8.78
C CYS A 298 -11.88 -1.66 7.78
N PRO A 299 -12.70 -1.01 6.92
CA PRO A 299 -13.51 -1.71 5.92
C PRO A 299 -12.67 -2.50 4.90
N ALA A 300 -11.50 -1.96 4.51
CA ALA A 300 -10.60 -2.65 3.61
C ALA A 300 -10.04 -3.95 4.22
N CYS A 301 -9.79 -3.98 5.55
CA CYS A 301 -9.37 -5.19 6.25
C CYS A 301 -10.48 -6.24 6.26
N SER A 302 -11.72 -5.83 6.56
CA SER A 302 -12.89 -6.71 6.53
C SER A 302 -13.11 -7.31 5.13
N ALA A 303 -12.93 -6.54 4.06
CA ALA A 303 -13.05 -7.03 2.69
C ALA A 303 -11.89 -7.96 2.28
N THR A 304 -10.67 -7.70 2.76
CA THR A 304 -9.47 -8.45 2.36
C THR A 304 -9.33 -9.78 3.12
N HIS A 305 -9.72 -9.81 4.40
CA HIS A 305 -9.56 -10.98 5.26
C HIS A 305 -10.16 -12.28 4.70
N PRO A 306 -11.43 -12.34 4.25
CA PRO A 306 -12.03 -13.55 3.71
C PRO A 306 -11.35 -14.01 2.41
N VAL A 307 -10.90 -13.08 1.56
CA VAL A 307 -10.20 -13.39 0.32
C VAL A 307 -8.85 -14.04 0.62
N LEU A 308 -8.07 -13.42 1.54
CA LEU A 308 -6.78 -13.97 1.96
C LEU A 308 -6.94 -15.34 2.63
N LYS A 309 -7.92 -15.48 3.53
CA LYS A 309 -8.21 -16.75 4.22
C LYS A 309 -8.54 -17.88 3.23
N LYS A 310 -9.33 -17.59 2.21
CA LYS A 310 -9.68 -18.57 1.14
C LYS A 310 -8.42 -18.99 0.38
N VAL A 311 -7.58 -18.04 -0.04
CA VAL A 311 -6.33 -18.35 -0.77
C VAL A 311 -5.37 -19.14 0.13
N VAL A 312 -5.17 -18.76 1.39
CA VAL A 312 -4.31 -19.49 2.32
C VAL A 312 -4.75 -20.95 2.46
N ALA A 313 -6.06 -21.21 2.52
CA ALA A 313 -6.59 -22.55 2.59
C ALA A 313 -6.26 -23.41 1.35
N GLU A 314 -6.12 -22.82 0.16
CA GLU A 314 -5.74 -23.53 -1.07
C GLU A 314 -4.32 -24.13 -0.99
N TYR A 315 -3.44 -23.52 -0.19
CA TYR A 315 -2.03 -23.96 -0.05
C TYR A 315 -1.77 -24.89 1.14
N GLY A 316 -2.75 -25.07 2.03
CA GLY A 316 -2.65 -25.99 3.19
C GLY A 316 -1.41 -25.75 4.02
N ASP A 317 -0.66 -26.81 4.34
CA ASP A 317 0.53 -26.77 5.20
C ASP A 317 1.72 -25.97 4.64
N LYS A 318 1.63 -25.48 3.41
CA LYS A 318 2.70 -24.68 2.81
C LYS A 318 2.68 -23.22 3.25
N VAL A 319 1.61 -22.76 3.89
CA VAL A 319 1.43 -21.35 4.26
C VAL A 319 1.06 -21.24 5.74
N ARG A 320 1.72 -20.31 6.44
CA ARG A 320 1.36 -19.81 7.76
C ARG A 320 0.89 -18.36 7.64
N LEU A 321 -0.27 -18.03 8.21
CA LEU A 321 -0.76 -16.66 8.33
C LEU A 321 -0.60 -16.17 9.77
N VAL A 322 0.06 -15.04 9.96
CA VAL A 322 0.22 -14.32 11.22
C VAL A 322 -0.57 -13.01 11.13
N VAL A 323 -1.31 -12.67 12.18
CA VAL A 323 -2.10 -11.43 12.24
C VAL A 323 -1.49 -10.53 13.30
N ARG A 324 -1.10 -9.32 12.90
CA ARG A 324 -0.53 -8.28 13.75
C ARG A 324 -1.40 -7.05 13.79
N ASP A 325 -1.40 -6.36 14.91
CA ASP A 325 -2.25 -5.21 15.14
C ASP A 325 -1.66 -3.92 14.53
N ASN A 326 -2.49 -3.15 13.84
CA ASN A 326 -2.17 -1.80 13.41
C ASN A 326 -3.41 -0.88 13.46
N PRO A 327 -3.97 -0.64 14.66
CA PRO A 327 -5.16 0.19 14.81
C PRO A 327 -4.93 1.63 14.38
N LEU A 328 -5.82 2.15 13.54
CA LEU A 328 -5.77 3.51 12.98
C LEU A 328 -6.65 4.46 13.81
N GLU A 329 -6.34 4.65 15.08
CA GLU A 329 -7.14 5.40 16.08
C GLU A 329 -7.58 6.80 15.64
N ARG A 330 -6.85 7.44 14.71
CA ARG A 330 -7.20 8.77 14.20
C ARG A 330 -8.45 8.80 13.33
N ILE A 331 -8.82 7.66 12.72
CA ILE A 331 -9.96 7.53 11.81
C ILE A 331 -10.94 6.43 12.23
N HIS A 332 -10.51 5.54 13.11
CA HIS A 332 -11.31 4.41 13.62
C HIS A 332 -11.31 4.43 15.14
N GLU A 333 -12.36 5.00 15.73
CA GLU A 333 -12.48 5.31 17.15
C GLU A 333 -12.30 4.10 18.08
N ASN A 334 -12.82 2.92 17.67
CA ASN A 334 -12.79 1.70 18.48
C ASN A 334 -11.68 0.72 18.04
N SER A 335 -10.81 1.09 17.11
CA SER A 335 -9.81 0.17 16.53
C SER A 335 -8.84 -0.39 17.57
N PHE A 336 -8.33 0.45 18.49
CA PHE A 336 -7.43 0.02 19.54
C PHE A 336 -8.14 -0.87 20.58
N LEU A 337 -9.40 -0.56 20.90
CA LEU A 337 -10.22 -1.37 21.80
C LEU A 337 -10.53 -2.74 21.18
N ALA A 338 -10.84 -2.79 19.88
CA ALA A 338 -11.07 -4.04 19.15
C ALA A 338 -9.82 -4.91 19.09
N ALA A 339 -8.62 -4.32 18.88
CA ALA A 339 -7.36 -5.04 18.96
C ALA A 339 -7.11 -5.65 20.35
N ARG A 340 -7.36 -4.88 21.43
CA ARG A 340 -7.29 -5.43 22.81
C ARG A 340 -8.24 -6.59 23.03
N ALA A 341 -9.46 -6.50 22.48
CA ALA A 341 -10.47 -7.54 22.58
C ALA A 341 -10.05 -8.82 21.84
N ALA A 342 -9.45 -8.69 20.66
CA ALA A 342 -8.88 -9.83 19.92
C ALA A 342 -7.77 -10.51 20.71
N GLY A 343 -6.85 -9.72 21.33
CA GLY A 343 -5.82 -10.23 22.23
C GLY A 343 -6.37 -10.95 23.45
N ALA A 344 -7.41 -10.41 24.09
CA ALA A 344 -8.10 -11.06 25.23
C ALA A 344 -8.74 -12.40 24.82
N ALA A 345 -9.34 -12.47 23.63
CA ALA A 345 -9.87 -13.72 23.07
C ALA A 345 -8.76 -14.72 22.73
N ASN A 346 -7.59 -14.23 22.29
CA ASN A 346 -6.41 -15.06 22.00
C ASN A 346 -5.90 -15.78 23.27
N ILE A 347 -5.86 -15.09 24.40
CA ILE A 347 -5.46 -15.67 25.69
C ILE A 347 -6.33 -16.89 26.06
N GLN A 348 -7.60 -16.89 25.66
CA GLN A 348 -8.55 -17.97 25.87
C GLN A 348 -8.68 -18.93 24.65
N GLY A 349 -7.78 -18.84 23.66
CA GLY A 349 -7.71 -19.74 22.51
C GLY A 349 -8.83 -19.57 21.49
N LYS A 350 -9.49 -18.38 21.44
CA LYS A 350 -10.63 -18.09 20.56
C LYS A 350 -10.39 -16.92 19.61
N PHE A 351 -9.12 -16.63 19.31
CA PHE A 351 -8.75 -15.52 18.44
C PHE A 351 -9.43 -15.58 17.08
N LYS A 352 -9.38 -16.75 16.42
CA LYS A 352 -9.91 -16.92 15.06
C LYS A 352 -11.41 -16.64 14.98
N GLU A 353 -12.17 -17.24 15.87
CA GLU A 353 -13.63 -17.07 15.92
C GLU A 353 -13.99 -15.62 16.29
N TYR A 354 -13.19 -15.02 17.16
CA TYR A 354 -13.45 -13.68 17.66
C TYR A 354 -13.23 -12.61 16.58
N ILE A 355 -12.13 -12.68 15.80
CA ILE A 355 -11.88 -11.71 14.74
C ILE A 355 -12.90 -11.78 13.60
N GLU A 356 -13.51 -12.95 13.34
CA GLU A 356 -14.62 -13.06 12.39
C GLU A 356 -15.82 -12.22 12.85
N LEU A 357 -16.13 -12.22 14.15
CA LEU A 357 -17.20 -11.38 14.72
C LEU A 357 -16.84 -9.90 14.62
N LEU A 358 -15.58 -9.51 14.85
CA LEU A 358 -15.15 -8.13 14.73
C LEU A 358 -15.29 -7.62 13.28
N TYR A 359 -14.82 -8.38 12.29
CA TYR A 359 -14.93 -7.99 10.89
C TYR A 359 -16.37 -7.95 10.39
N THR A 360 -17.23 -8.83 10.90
CA THR A 360 -18.65 -8.86 10.50
C THR A 360 -19.44 -7.71 11.13
N ASN A 361 -19.02 -7.21 12.29
CA ASN A 361 -19.77 -6.24 13.09
C ASN A 361 -19.00 -4.91 13.29
N GLN A 362 -18.35 -4.40 12.26
CA GLN A 362 -17.48 -3.21 12.35
C GLN A 362 -18.16 -1.94 12.91
N SER A 363 -19.48 -1.84 12.86
CA SER A 363 -20.25 -0.74 13.44
C SER A 363 -20.56 -0.90 14.93
N ALA A 364 -20.25 -2.05 15.53
CA ALA A 364 -20.58 -2.40 16.92
C ALA A 364 -19.32 -2.95 17.63
N LEU A 365 -18.30 -2.11 17.79
CA LEU A 365 -17.02 -2.43 18.44
C LEU A 365 -16.83 -1.65 19.75
N ASP A 366 -17.92 -1.19 20.36
CA ASP A 366 -17.93 -0.63 21.70
C ASP A 366 -17.73 -1.74 22.76
N THR A 367 -17.38 -1.35 24.00
CA THR A 367 -17.07 -2.30 25.08
C THR A 367 -18.18 -3.31 25.34
N ALA A 368 -19.46 -2.87 25.31
CA ALA A 368 -20.58 -3.76 25.59
C ALA A 368 -20.77 -4.81 24.51
N SER A 369 -20.60 -4.42 23.24
CA SER A 369 -20.64 -5.32 22.09
C SER A 369 -19.49 -6.34 22.12
N LEU A 370 -18.27 -5.89 22.43
CA LEU A 370 -17.09 -6.77 22.52
C LEU A 370 -17.24 -7.82 23.64
N VAL A 371 -17.75 -7.42 24.82
CA VAL A 371 -18.02 -8.33 25.92
C VAL A 371 -19.15 -9.33 25.56
N ARG A 372 -20.16 -8.88 24.83
CA ARG A 372 -21.23 -9.77 24.33
C ARG A 372 -20.67 -10.83 23.38
N TYR A 373 -19.78 -10.45 22.42
CA TYR A 373 -19.15 -11.42 21.50
C TYR A 373 -18.32 -12.46 22.26
N ALA A 374 -17.62 -12.05 23.33
CA ALA A 374 -16.90 -12.99 24.17
C ALA A 374 -17.85 -14.01 24.80
N GLY A 375 -19.02 -13.57 25.30
CA GLY A 375 -20.06 -14.45 25.83
C GLY A 375 -20.64 -15.39 24.78
N GLU A 376 -20.94 -14.92 23.57
CA GLU A 376 -21.41 -15.72 22.43
C GLU A 376 -20.46 -16.87 22.06
N LEU A 377 -19.15 -16.65 22.21
CA LEU A 377 -18.11 -17.65 21.97
C LEU A 377 -17.81 -18.55 23.19
N GLY A 378 -18.53 -18.36 24.28
CA GLY A 378 -18.35 -19.15 25.50
C GLY A 378 -17.07 -18.86 26.27
N LEU A 379 -16.49 -17.67 26.10
CA LEU A 379 -15.32 -17.23 26.86
C LEU A 379 -15.68 -16.93 28.32
N ASN A 380 -14.68 -17.01 29.21
CA ASN A 380 -14.84 -16.49 30.56
C ASN A 380 -14.91 -14.95 30.50
N VAL A 381 -16.12 -14.40 30.55
CA VAL A 381 -16.39 -12.97 30.41
C VAL A 381 -15.63 -12.13 31.43
N LYS A 382 -15.60 -12.57 32.72
CA LYS A 382 -14.88 -11.82 33.76
C LYS A 382 -13.38 -11.73 33.47
N GLN A 383 -12.78 -12.84 33.03
CA GLN A 383 -11.37 -12.83 32.67
C GLN A 383 -11.14 -11.99 31.41
N PHE A 384 -12.02 -12.08 30.42
CA PHE A 384 -11.98 -11.28 29.22
C PHE A 384 -12.00 -9.77 29.51
N GLU A 385 -12.87 -9.29 30.40
CA GLU A 385 -12.92 -7.88 30.80
C GLU A 385 -11.64 -7.42 31.51
N LEU A 386 -11.01 -8.26 32.33
CA LEU A 386 -9.71 -7.99 32.93
C LEU A 386 -8.60 -7.89 31.87
N ASP A 387 -8.56 -8.84 30.94
CA ASP A 387 -7.56 -8.88 29.88
C ASP A 387 -7.77 -7.71 28.90
N LEU A 388 -9.03 -7.40 28.55
CA LEU A 388 -9.40 -6.26 27.70
C LEU A 388 -8.87 -4.92 28.24
N THR A 389 -8.84 -4.74 29.57
CA THR A 389 -8.37 -3.51 30.22
C THR A 389 -6.90 -3.56 30.65
N SER A 390 -6.20 -4.67 30.42
CA SER A 390 -4.82 -4.88 30.89
C SER A 390 -3.80 -3.99 30.14
N GLU A 391 -2.81 -3.46 30.88
CA GLU A 391 -1.71 -2.73 30.25
C GLU A 391 -0.83 -3.65 29.38
N LYS A 392 -0.79 -4.94 29.67
CA LYS A 392 -0.08 -5.92 28.85
C LYS A 392 -0.64 -5.95 27.42
N ALA A 393 -1.97 -6.06 27.27
CA ALA A 393 -2.60 -6.03 25.95
C ALA A 393 -2.31 -4.74 25.19
N ALA A 394 -2.32 -3.59 25.88
CA ALA A 394 -1.98 -2.31 25.27
C ALA A 394 -0.48 -2.23 24.85
N ALA A 395 0.42 -2.83 25.62
CA ALA A 395 1.85 -2.83 25.32
C ALA A 395 2.17 -3.66 24.06
N GLU A 396 1.52 -4.81 23.88
CA GLU A 396 1.67 -5.66 22.68
C GLU A 396 1.24 -4.91 21.42
N ILE A 397 0.06 -4.27 21.43
CA ILE A 397 -0.43 -3.47 20.29
C ILE A 397 0.55 -2.32 19.98
N ARG A 398 1.08 -1.62 21.01
CA ARG A 398 2.07 -0.56 20.78
C ARG A 398 3.36 -1.08 20.19
N LYS A 399 3.78 -2.30 20.54
CA LYS A 399 4.92 -2.98 19.95
C LYS A 399 4.68 -3.28 18.48
N ASP A 400 3.51 -3.81 18.14
CA ASP A 400 3.11 -4.05 16.75
C ASP A 400 3.12 -2.79 15.91
N LEU A 401 2.56 -1.69 16.45
CA LEU A 401 2.59 -0.38 15.81
C LEU A 401 4.02 0.15 15.60
N ALA A 402 4.92 -0.10 16.55
CA ALA A 402 6.33 0.32 16.44
C ALA A 402 7.08 -0.52 15.39
N ASP A 403 6.89 -1.83 15.42
CA ASP A 403 7.46 -2.76 14.45
C ASP A 403 6.91 -2.47 13.04
N GLY A 404 5.59 -2.33 12.90
CA GLY A 404 4.93 -2.00 11.64
C GLY A 404 5.52 -0.73 11.01
N ARG A 405 5.69 0.33 11.79
CA ARG A 405 6.36 1.55 11.32
C ARG A 405 7.77 1.28 10.81
N SER A 406 8.53 0.43 11.50
CA SER A 406 9.89 0.05 11.09
C SER A 406 9.93 -0.73 9.77
N TYR A 407 8.85 -1.46 9.47
CA TYR A 407 8.65 -2.19 8.23
C TYR A 407 8.01 -1.34 7.12
N GLY A 408 7.66 -0.08 7.38
CA GLY A 408 6.99 0.79 6.42
C GLY A 408 5.49 0.53 6.29
N VAL A 409 4.86 0.02 7.36
CA VAL A 409 3.38 -0.08 7.46
C VAL A 409 2.83 1.31 7.74
N ASP A 410 2.13 1.88 6.79
CA ASP A 410 1.55 3.22 6.80
C ASP A 410 0.01 3.21 6.77
N GLY A 411 -0.59 2.04 6.59
CA GLY A 411 -2.04 1.82 6.55
C GLY A 411 -2.40 0.34 6.64
N THR A 412 -3.70 0.06 6.65
CA THR A 412 -4.24 -1.29 6.75
C THR A 412 -5.26 -1.60 5.64
N PRO A 413 -5.29 -2.84 5.18
CA PRO A 413 -4.37 -3.91 5.51
C PRO A 413 -3.02 -3.75 4.82
N THR A 414 -1.91 -4.08 5.51
CA THR A 414 -0.59 -4.26 4.89
C THR A 414 -0.17 -5.71 5.05
N ILE A 415 0.17 -6.37 3.95
CA ILE A 415 0.42 -7.80 3.91
C ILE A 415 1.82 -8.07 3.34
N PHE A 416 2.58 -8.91 4.04
CA PHE A 416 3.91 -9.37 3.61
C PHE A 416 3.89 -10.88 3.40
N VAL A 417 4.50 -11.35 2.31
CA VAL A 417 4.74 -12.78 2.04
C VAL A 417 6.25 -13.03 2.06
N ASN A 418 6.73 -13.74 3.07
CA ASN A 418 8.17 -13.91 3.34
C ASN A 418 8.92 -12.57 3.29
N GLY A 419 8.34 -11.52 3.93
CA GLY A 419 8.90 -10.18 4.03
C GLY A 419 8.74 -9.29 2.80
N VAL A 420 8.21 -9.77 1.68
CA VAL A 420 7.90 -8.97 0.49
C VAL A 420 6.49 -8.43 0.60
N ARG A 421 6.32 -7.10 0.52
CA ARG A 421 5.01 -6.44 0.57
C ARG A 421 4.17 -6.83 -0.66
N VAL A 422 2.92 -7.22 -0.43
CA VAL A 422 1.95 -7.52 -1.48
C VAL A 422 1.26 -6.21 -1.89
N GLN A 423 1.38 -5.85 -3.16
CA GLN A 423 0.79 -4.59 -3.66
C GLN A 423 -0.66 -4.79 -4.15
N ARG A 424 -0.98 -5.94 -4.73
CA ARG A 424 -2.33 -6.25 -5.22
C ARG A 424 -3.05 -7.18 -4.24
N LEU A 425 -3.98 -6.61 -3.46
CA LEU A 425 -4.74 -7.31 -2.41
C LEU A 425 -5.96 -8.04 -3.00
N SER A 426 -5.72 -8.94 -3.93
CA SER A 426 -6.72 -9.80 -4.58
C SER A 426 -6.31 -11.27 -4.49
N ALA A 427 -7.24 -12.18 -4.75
CA ALA A 427 -6.96 -13.61 -4.74
C ALA A 427 -5.75 -13.97 -5.63
N ASP A 428 -5.68 -13.42 -6.85
CA ASP A 428 -4.57 -13.64 -7.77
C ASP A 428 -3.28 -12.99 -7.31
N GLY A 429 -3.34 -11.77 -6.73
CA GLY A 429 -2.18 -11.12 -6.14
C GLY A 429 -1.57 -11.96 -5.01
N PHE A 430 -2.41 -12.52 -4.13
CA PHE A 430 -1.96 -13.41 -3.06
C PHE A 430 -1.38 -14.71 -3.61
N ARG A 431 -2.04 -15.38 -4.57
CA ARG A 431 -1.50 -16.59 -5.20
C ARG A 431 -0.14 -16.33 -5.83
N ARG A 432 0.00 -15.27 -6.63
CA ARG A 432 1.29 -14.91 -7.24
C ARG A 432 2.38 -14.66 -6.20
N ALA A 433 2.08 -13.96 -5.12
CA ALA A 433 3.04 -13.68 -4.06
C ALA A 433 3.49 -14.98 -3.35
N ILE A 434 2.56 -15.89 -3.06
CA ILE A 434 2.84 -17.20 -2.44
C ILE A 434 3.65 -18.08 -3.39
N ASP A 435 3.26 -18.20 -4.65
CA ASP A 435 3.95 -19.01 -5.66
C ASP A 435 5.38 -18.51 -5.90
N ALA A 436 5.56 -17.18 -5.98
CA ALA A 436 6.89 -16.57 -6.08
C ALA A 436 7.75 -16.84 -4.84
N ALA A 437 7.17 -16.88 -3.64
CA ALA A 437 7.89 -17.21 -2.41
C ALA A 437 8.30 -18.68 -2.36
N LEU A 438 7.42 -19.59 -2.79
CA LEU A 438 7.71 -21.02 -2.92
C LEU A 438 8.82 -21.29 -3.93
N ALA A 439 8.76 -20.65 -5.11
CA ALA A 439 9.76 -20.80 -6.17
C ALA A 439 11.16 -20.35 -5.71
N ARG A 440 11.26 -19.19 -5.01
CA ARG A 440 12.52 -18.69 -4.46
C ARG A 440 13.16 -19.66 -3.45
N LYS A 441 12.35 -20.32 -2.61
CA LYS A 441 12.85 -21.26 -1.62
C LYS A 441 13.38 -22.56 -2.27
N MET A 442 12.74 -23.01 -3.37
CA MET A 442 13.22 -24.18 -4.13
C MET A 442 14.48 -23.90 -4.95
N GLY A 443 14.72 -22.66 -5.37
CA GLY A 443 15.92 -22.28 -6.13
C GLY A 443 17.18 -22.04 -5.27
N ASN A 444 17.02 -21.93 -3.95
CA ASN A 444 18.12 -21.70 -2.99
C ASN A 444 18.48 -22.96 -2.17
N GLY A 445 17.88 -24.11 -2.45
CA GLY A 445 18.20 -25.43 -1.88
C GLY A 445 18.87 -26.32 -2.92
#